data_8db427683856ad25d56bbc6e2284eef0
#
_entry.id   8db427683856ad25d56bbc6e2284eef0
#
_cell.length_a   1.000
_cell.length_b   1.000
_cell.length_c   1.000
_cell.angle_alpha   90.00
_cell.angle_beta   90.00
_cell.angle_gamma   90.00
#
_symmetry.space_group_name_H-M   'P 1'
#
loop_
_entity.id
_entity.type
_entity.pdbx_description
1 polymer ?
#
loop_
_entity_poly.entity_id
_entity_poly.type
_entity_poly.pdbx_seq_one_letter_code
_entity_poly.pdbx_strand_id
1 'polypeptide(L)'
;MKKTILLSSLLATTLFISACSSNAEEANTKKQSAKTTASTEKGIIVTPENFQRAEAIRNANNYVKLGADNKWAHFRDPAPIGHNAPTIRMNLDTLYSVAVVDNSNGKFTITIPESDELFTVLVFDDEAYSLYYFQTPGEHEIVSDSPYIVMIARQGMRDYKNPKDIEKARKMQDGLKISGNGTKPFNPTKYDQESLKALTQKLNKEFLAGDGVLVYGQFKDDVDEHKRLLSNASGWGGMHDQINTYTSSAMLSGKECREVTFVDPKVRDFFSFTMYDKDGYLMDGDISINSYNMKKNSDGTYTVHFNCGEDALNNISSTGRDYNYIVRTYGASDIVKSGEWNPVAPTLVK
;
A
#
# COMPACT_ATOMS: atom_id res chain seq x y z
N MET A 1 32.22 35.01 39.07
CA MET A 1 32.39 36.51 39.04
C MET A 1 31.42 37.08 38.02
N LYS A 2 30.56 38.02 38.52
CA LYS A 2 29.80 39.10 37.86
C LYS A 2 28.85 38.65 36.72
N LYS A 3 27.51 38.55 36.92
CA LYS A 3 26.45 39.58 37.15
C LYS A 3 26.39 40.64 36.04
N THR A 4 25.18 40.77 35.41
CA THR A 4 24.29 41.90 35.45
C THR A 4 23.21 41.67 34.37
N ILE A 5 21.96 41.46 34.56
CA ILE A 5 20.78 42.20 35.10
C ILE A 5 20.59 43.57 34.43
N LEU A 6 19.33 43.76 34.08
CA LEU A 6 18.44 44.94 33.99
C LEU A 6 17.92 45.24 32.58
N LEU A 7 16.71 45.72 32.33
CA LEU A 7 15.44 45.95 33.03
C LEU A 7 14.51 46.57 31.99
N SER A 8 13.29 46.17 32.01
CA SER A 8 12.02 46.85 31.78
C SER A 8 11.95 48.24 31.17
N SER A 9 10.98 48.50 30.30
CA SER A 9 10.06 49.61 30.52
C SER A 9 8.73 49.42 29.79
N LEU A 10 7.72 49.49 30.61
CA LEU A 10 6.30 49.69 30.35
C LEU A 10 6.05 51.17 30.01
N LEU A 11 5.18 51.53 29.07
CA LEU A 11 4.42 52.77 29.16
C LEU A 11 3.05 52.61 28.48
N ALA A 12 2.07 52.94 29.24
CA ALA A 12 0.63 52.97 28.92
C ALA A 12 0.17 54.39 28.59
N THR A 13 -1.10 54.49 28.28
CA THR A 13 -2.03 55.64 28.22
C THR A 13 -2.05 56.42 26.88
N THR A 14 -3.18 56.83 26.33
CA THR A 14 -4.45 57.36 26.86
C THR A 14 -5.57 57.38 25.83
N LEU A 15 -6.80 57.23 26.33
CA LEU A 15 -8.07 57.48 25.67
C LEU A 15 -8.23 58.94 25.19
N PHE A 16 -8.93 59.12 24.05
CA PHE A 16 -9.78 60.28 23.84
C PHE A 16 -11.14 59.89 23.27
N ILE A 17 -12.17 60.17 24.05
CA ILE A 17 -13.57 60.13 23.65
C ILE A 17 -13.91 61.53 23.11
N SER A 18 -14.54 61.59 21.95
CA SER A 18 -15.36 62.78 21.63
C SER A 18 -16.58 62.35 20.84
N ALA A 19 -17.73 62.53 21.42
CA ALA A 19 -19.02 62.36 20.79
C ALA A 19 -19.41 63.63 20.08
N CYS A 20 -20.02 63.54 18.91
CA CYS A 20 -21.05 64.46 18.46
C CYS A 20 -21.96 63.78 17.42
N SER A 21 -23.24 63.86 17.72
CA SER A 21 -24.40 63.40 17.02
C SER A 21 -24.76 64.28 15.82
N SER A 22 -25.27 63.68 14.71
CA SER A 22 -26.53 64.12 14.09
C SER A 22 -26.89 63.29 12.86
N ASN A 23 -28.04 62.66 12.94
CA ASN A 23 -29.09 62.39 11.93
C ASN A 23 -28.85 61.89 10.52
N ALA A 24 -29.42 60.71 10.31
CA ALA A 24 -30.39 60.31 9.27
C ALA A 24 -29.87 60.17 7.82
N GLU A 25 -29.83 58.98 7.33
CA GLU A 25 -30.76 58.49 6.30
C GLU A 25 -30.51 56.99 6.00
N GLU A 26 -31.59 56.23 5.97
CA GLU A 26 -31.61 54.83 5.63
C GLU A 26 -31.12 54.58 4.21
N ALA A 27 -30.08 53.76 4.04
CA ALA A 27 -29.85 53.04 2.81
C ALA A 27 -29.62 51.57 3.12
N ASN A 28 -30.67 50.83 2.96
CA ASN A 28 -30.78 49.39 3.08
C ASN A 28 -29.95 48.70 2.02
N THR A 29 -28.69 48.39 2.31
CA THR A 29 -27.86 47.54 1.40
C THR A 29 -27.72 46.18 2.04
N LYS A 30 -28.61 45.27 1.65
CA LYS A 30 -28.47 43.87 1.89
C LYS A 30 -27.10 43.37 1.36
N LYS A 31 -26.15 43.18 2.25
CA LYS A 31 -24.98 42.34 1.96
C LYS A 31 -25.48 40.90 1.85
N GLN A 32 -25.79 40.49 0.64
CA GLN A 32 -25.99 39.11 0.27
C GLN A 32 -24.65 38.41 0.34
N SER A 33 -24.40 37.73 1.47
CA SER A 33 -23.30 36.79 1.59
C SER A 33 -23.53 35.71 0.53
N ALA A 34 -22.79 35.79 -0.53
CA ALA A 34 -22.70 34.72 -1.52
C ALA A 34 -22.05 33.51 -0.83
N LYS A 35 -22.91 32.65 -0.25
CA LYS A 35 -22.54 31.32 0.11
C LYS A 35 -22.24 30.62 -1.24
N THR A 36 -20.98 30.56 -1.64
CA THR A 36 -20.52 29.67 -2.72
C THR A 36 -20.81 28.27 -2.25
N THR A 37 -21.99 27.76 -2.58
CA THR A 37 -22.25 26.32 -2.57
C THR A 37 -21.38 25.75 -3.67
N ALA A 38 -20.19 25.24 -3.31
CA ALA A 38 -19.51 24.29 -4.14
C ALA A 38 -20.47 23.13 -4.31
N SER A 39 -21.08 23.00 -5.49
CA SER A 39 -21.80 21.83 -5.90
C SER A 39 -20.75 20.72 -5.96
N THR A 40 -20.70 19.89 -4.95
CA THR A 40 -19.97 18.62 -5.03
C THR A 40 -20.74 17.80 -6.05
N GLU A 41 -20.29 17.78 -7.31
CA GLU A 41 -20.71 16.78 -8.26
C GLU A 41 -20.50 15.41 -7.59
N LYS A 42 -21.61 14.77 -7.24
CA LYS A 42 -21.58 13.39 -6.75
C LYS A 42 -20.95 12.56 -7.86
N GLY A 43 -19.86 11.88 -7.57
CA GLY A 43 -19.23 10.98 -8.51
C GLY A 43 -20.15 9.81 -8.89
N ILE A 44 -19.72 9.00 -9.85
CA ILE A 44 -20.46 7.78 -10.28
C ILE A 44 -20.55 6.83 -9.09
N ILE A 45 -21.75 6.33 -8.80
CA ILE A 45 -21.98 5.31 -7.77
C ILE A 45 -21.18 4.05 -8.12
N VAL A 46 -20.46 3.52 -7.13
CA VAL A 46 -19.65 2.32 -7.31
C VAL A 46 -20.50 1.07 -7.12
N THR A 47 -20.44 0.20 -8.12
CA THR A 47 -21.09 -1.11 -8.16
C THR A 47 -20.03 -2.20 -8.41
N PRO A 48 -20.33 -3.51 -8.26
CA PRO A 48 -19.37 -4.56 -8.57
C PRO A 48 -18.78 -4.46 -9.99
N GLU A 49 -19.56 -4.00 -10.98
CA GLU A 49 -19.17 -3.92 -12.38
C GLU A 49 -18.13 -2.82 -12.67
N ASN A 50 -18.11 -1.74 -11.87
CA ASN A 50 -17.15 -0.64 -12.05
C ASN A 50 -16.15 -0.52 -10.91
N PHE A 51 -16.20 -1.44 -9.93
CA PHE A 51 -15.36 -1.42 -8.73
C PHE A 51 -13.86 -1.41 -9.06
N GLN A 52 -13.44 -2.26 -9.99
CA GLN A 52 -12.02 -2.40 -10.35
C GLN A 52 -11.43 -1.07 -10.81
N ARG A 53 -12.14 -0.39 -11.71
CA ARG A 53 -11.71 0.94 -12.19
C ARG A 53 -11.78 2.01 -11.11
N ALA A 54 -12.83 2.02 -10.28
CA ALA A 54 -12.97 2.96 -9.17
C ALA A 54 -11.83 2.78 -8.15
N GLU A 55 -11.47 1.53 -7.83
CA GLU A 55 -10.40 1.20 -6.91
C GLU A 55 -9.01 1.52 -7.48
N ALA A 56 -8.77 1.24 -8.77
CA ALA A 56 -7.55 1.65 -9.46
C ALA A 56 -7.37 3.17 -9.45
N ILE A 57 -8.43 3.93 -9.75
CA ILE A 57 -8.42 5.41 -9.69
C ILE A 57 -8.19 5.91 -8.26
N ARG A 58 -8.77 5.28 -7.25
CA ARG A 58 -8.54 5.65 -5.84
C ARG A 58 -7.06 5.53 -5.47
N ASN A 59 -6.44 4.41 -5.83
CA ASN A 59 -5.02 4.18 -5.56
C ASN A 59 -4.14 5.13 -6.39
N ALA A 60 -4.43 5.33 -7.69
CA ALA A 60 -3.73 6.28 -8.55
C ALA A 60 -3.80 7.71 -7.98
N ASN A 61 -4.97 8.18 -7.54
CA ASN A 61 -5.13 9.47 -6.89
C ASN A 61 -4.27 9.62 -5.64
N ASN A 62 -4.16 8.55 -4.82
CA ASN A 62 -3.28 8.56 -3.66
C ASN A 62 -1.82 8.69 -4.05
N TYR A 63 -1.38 7.99 -5.10
CA TYR A 63 -0.01 8.07 -5.61
C TYR A 63 0.30 9.44 -6.24
N VAL A 64 -0.64 10.02 -6.99
CA VAL A 64 -0.50 11.38 -7.56
C VAL A 64 -0.35 12.44 -6.46
N LYS A 65 -1.10 12.34 -5.36
CA LYS A 65 -0.92 13.23 -4.18
C LYS A 65 0.48 13.14 -3.56
N LEU A 66 1.15 12.01 -3.73
CA LEU A 66 2.54 11.79 -3.30
C LEU A 66 3.57 12.22 -4.35
N GLY A 67 3.12 12.79 -5.47
CA GLY A 67 3.99 13.31 -6.52
C GLY A 67 4.25 12.34 -7.67
N ALA A 68 3.45 11.28 -7.83
CA ALA A 68 3.65 10.22 -8.82
C ALA A 68 3.03 10.54 -10.22
N ASP A 69 2.61 11.76 -10.49
CA ASP A 69 2.01 12.12 -11.78
C ASP A 69 3.09 12.24 -12.88
N ASN A 70 3.06 11.34 -13.84
CA ASN A 70 4.01 11.20 -14.95
C ASN A 70 5.49 11.06 -14.55
N LYS A 71 5.73 10.62 -13.33
CA LYS A 71 7.08 10.36 -12.77
C LYS A 71 7.02 9.38 -11.62
N TRP A 72 8.17 8.81 -11.27
CA TRP A 72 8.30 8.00 -10.05
C TRP A 72 8.22 8.87 -8.79
N ALA A 73 7.38 8.44 -7.84
CA ALA A 73 7.42 8.87 -6.45
C ALA A 73 7.93 7.70 -5.60
N HIS A 74 8.92 7.96 -4.76
CA HIS A 74 9.63 6.94 -3.99
C HIS A 74 9.24 7.02 -2.51
N PHE A 75 8.79 5.90 -1.95
CA PHE A 75 8.72 5.71 -0.51
C PHE A 75 10.11 5.31 -0.03
N ARG A 76 10.82 6.25 0.58
CA ARG A 76 12.25 6.08 0.95
C ARG A 76 12.45 5.26 2.23
N ASP A 77 11.39 5.00 2.97
CA ASP A 77 11.37 4.25 4.21
C ASP A 77 10.43 3.05 4.09
N PRO A 78 10.56 2.04 4.96
CA PRO A 78 9.60 0.94 5.05
C PRO A 78 8.16 1.43 5.14
N ALA A 79 7.21 0.62 4.70
CA ALA A 79 5.80 0.98 4.65
C ALA A 79 5.30 1.54 6.00
N PRO A 80 4.58 2.67 6.00
CA PRO A 80 4.12 3.31 7.23
C PRO A 80 3.04 2.48 7.92
N ILE A 81 2.99 2.62 9.25
CA ILE A 81 2.02 1.95 10.11
C ILE A 81 0.67 2.67 10.06
N GLY A 82 -0.41 1.88 10.13
CA GLY A 82 -1.78 2.36 10.22
C GLY A 82 -2.22 3.14 8.99
N HIS A 83 -3.15 4.07 9.19
CA HIS A 83 -3.79 4.85 8.12
C HIS A 83 -2.89 5.87 7.41
N ASN A 84 -1.62 5.97 7.79
CA ASN A 84 -0.62 6.74 7.03
C ASN A 84 -0.17 6.02 5.75
N ALA A 85 -0.47 4.73 5.62
CA ALA A 85 -0.20 3.97 4.42
C ALA A 85 -1.18 4.38 3.29
N PRO A 86 -0.68 4.54 2.04
CA PRO A 86 -1.53 4.93 0.90
C PRO A 86 -2.52 3.85 0.48
N THR A 87 -2.26 2.60 0.86
CA THR A 87 -3.11 1.44 0.62
C THR A 87 -2.93 0.41 1.73
N ILE A 88 -3.89 -0.52 1.86
CA ILE A 88 -3.81 -1.64 2.80
C ILE A 88 -2.86 -2.73 2.30
N ARG A 89 -2.47 -3.66 3.19
CA ARG A 89 -1.70 -4.86 2.88
C ARG A 89 -0.32 -4.62 2.28
N MET A 90 0.28 -3.46 2.53
CA MET A 90 1.69 -3.23 2.18
C MET A 90 2.60 -4.21 2.93
N ASN A 91 3.71 -4.63 2.30
CA ASN A 91 4.71 -5.48 2.96
C ASN A 91 5.84 -4.65 3.58
N LEU A 92 6.68 -5.32 4.38
CA LEU A 92 7.91 -4.76 4.95
C LEU A 92 9.18 -5.35 4.30
N ASP A 93 9.01 -6.19 3.27
CA ASP A 93 10.12 -6.84 2.58
C ASP A 93 10.75 -5.96 1.50
N THR A 94 10.05 -4.88 1.11
CA THR A 94 10.47 -3.99 0.01
C THR A 94 10.18 -2.53 0.31
N LEU A 95 11.00 -1.62 -0.20
CA LEU A 95 10.58 -0.26 -0.45
C LEU A 95 9.68 -0.21 -1.69
N TYR A 96 8.93 0.87 -1.84
CA TYR A 96 8.02 1.06 -2.95
C TYR A 96 8.37 2.31 -3.75
N SER A 97 8.23 2.21 -5.06
CA SER A 97 8.16 3.37 -5.95
C SER A 97 6.89 3.25 -6.77
N VAL A 98 6.16 4.32 -6.94
CA VAL A 98 4.89 4.33 -7.66
C VAL A 98 4.90 5.40 -8.75
N ALA A 99 4.19 5.14 -9.84
CA ALA A 99 3.98 6.12 -10.90
C ALA A 99 2.57 5.95 -11.49
N VAL A 100 1.98 7.07 -11.89
CA VAL A 100 0.75 7.13 -12.70
C VAL A 100 1.12 7.86 -13.97
N VAL A 101 1.05 7.18 -15.11
CA VAL A 101 1.66 7.63 -16.37
C VAL A 101 0.58 7.88 -17.41
N ASP A 102 0.58 9.07 -18.01
CA ASP A 102 -0.22 9.37 -19.20
C ASP A 102 0.25 8.49 -20.36
N ASN A 103 -0.62 7.57 -20.78
CA ASN A 103 -0.35 6.64 -21.87
C ASN A 103 -1.07 7.05 -23.17
N SER A 104 -1.38 8.34 -23.36
CA SER A 104 -2.06 8.84 -24.57
C SER A 104 -1.28 8.58 -25.86
N ASN A 105 0.03 8.25 -25.78
CA ASN A 105 0.86 7.84 -26.90
C ASN A 105 0.71 6.33 -27.22
N GLY A 106 -0.03 5.56 -26.43
CA GLY A 106 -0.21 4.11 -26.57
C GLY A 106 0.99 3.27 -26.14
N LYS A 107 2.13 3.91 -25.88
CA LYS A 107 3.35 3.25 -25.40
C LYS A 107 4.34 4.21 -24.75
N PHE A 108 5.22 3.64 -23.90
CA PHE A 108 6.35 4.34 -23.28
C PHE A 108 7.39 3.32 -22.80
N THR A 109 8.54 3.80 -22.34
CA THR A 109 9.64 2.94 -21.86
C THR A 109 9.94 3.23 -20.40
N ILE A 110 10.22 2.17 -19.63
CA ILE A 110 10.83 2.28 -18.31
C ILE A 110 12.25 1.74 -18.32
N THR A 111 13.12 2.30 -17.47
CA THR A 111 14.46 1.76 -17.22
C THR A 111 14.53 1.22 -15.81
N ILE A 112 14.95 -0.04 -15.66
CA ILE A 112 15.22 -0.72 -14.39
C ILE A 112 16.74 -0.79 -14.20
N PRO A 113 17.29 -0.31 -13.09
CA PRO A 113 18.73 -0.37 -12.83
C PRO A 113 19.19 -1.79 -12.49
N GLU A 114 20.49 -2.05 -12.61
CA GLU A 114 21.14 -3.26 -12.09
C GLU A 114 20.94 -3.38 -10.57
N SER A 115 20.72 -4.61 -10.10
CA SER A 115 20.54 -4.90 -8.68
C SER A 115 20.91 -6.35 -8.35
N ASP A 116 21.55 -6.53 -7.18
CA ASP A 116 21.82 -7.85 -6.57
C ASP A 116 20.67 -8.31 -5.66
N GLU A 117 19.67 -7.47 -5.42
CA GLU A 117 18.50 -7.76 -4.59
C GLU A 117 17.25 -7.82 -5.46
N LEU A 118 16.16 -8.37 -4.93
CA LEU A 118 14.88 -8.40 -5.63
C LEU A 118 14.51 -7.00 -6.13
N PHE A 119 14.26 -6.90 -7.43
CA PHE A 119 13.69 -5.72 -8.03
C PHE A 119 12.53 -6.14 -8.93
N THR A 120 11.36 -5.54 -8.71
CA THR A 120 10.18 -5.85 -9.51
C THR A 120 9.47 -4.58 -9.91
N VAL A 121 8.95 -4.53 -11.12
CA VAL A 121 8.02 -3.50 -11.58
C VAL A 121 6.76 -4.19 -12.09
N LEU A 122 5.62 -3.85 -11.45
CA LEU A 122 4.30 -4.23 -11.91
C LEU A 122 3.68 -3.08 -12.64
N VAL A 123 2.98 -3.39 -13.71
CA VAL A 123 2.31 -2.44 -14.60
C VAL A 123 0.84 -2.81 -14.67
N PHE A 124 -0.03 -1.90 -14.27
CA PHE A 124 -1.47 -2.09 -14.23
C PHE A 124 -2.18 -1.17 -15.22
N ASP A 125 -3.18 -1.70 -15.87
CA ASP A 125 -4.13 -0.89 -16.63
C ASP A 125 -5.15 -0.18 -15.73
N ASP A 126 -6.11 0.52 -16.36
CA ASP A 126 -7.16 1.26 -15.67
C ASP A 126 -8.27 0.36 -15.07
N GLU A 127 -8.23 -0.94 -15.30
CA GLU A 127 -9.10 -1.96 -14.70
C GLU A 127 -8.36 -2.86 -13.69
N ALA A 128 -7.10 -2.48 -13.36
CA ALA A 128 -6.26 -3.20 -12.40
C ALA A 128 -5.86 -4.62 -12.85
N TYR A 129 -5.78 -4.87 -14.16
CA TYR A 129 -5.07 -6.04 -14.65
C TYR A 129 -3.57 -5.81 -14.61
N SER A 130 -2.82 -6.82 -14.18
CA SER A 130 -1.35 -6.80 -14.07
C SER A 130 -0.73 -7.11 -15.43
N LEU A 131 -0.72 -6.13 -16.36
CA LEU A 131 -0.32 -6.31 -17.76
C LEU A 131 1.11 -6.82 -17.93
N TYR A 132 2.05 -6.28 -17.13
CA TYR A 132 3.46 -6.61 -17.21
C TYR A 132 4.06 -6.77 -15.83
N TYR A 133 5.04 -7.64 -15.80
CA TYR A 133 5.91 -7.87 -14.67
C TYR A 133 7.36 -7.96 -15.11
N PHE A 134 8.19 -7.02 -14.63
CA PHE A 134 9.60 -6.98 -14.95
C PHE A 134 10.45 -7.21 -13.70
N GLN A 135 11.49 -8.05 -13.84
CA GLN A 135 12.51 -8.30 -12.81
C GLN A 135 13.93 -8.07 -13.33
N THR A 136 14.10 -7.99 -14.66
CA THR A 136 15.40 -7.85 -15.29
C THR A 136 15.80 -6.40 -15.42
N PRO A 137 17.08 -6.04 -15.20
CA PRO A 137 17.59 -4.71 -15.51
C PRO A 137 17.48 -4.39 -17.00
N GLY A 138 17.49 -3.09 -17.33
CA GLY A 138 17.46 -2.62 -18.70
C GLY A 138 16.23 -1.79 -19.03
N GLU A 139 16.01 -1.58 -20.31
CA GLU A 139 14.86 -0.85 -20.85
C GLU A 139 13.73 -1.80 -21.24
N HIS A 140 12.51 -1.45 -20.84
CA HIS A 140 11.31 -2.24 -21.10
C HIS A 140 10.23 -1.34 -21.71
N GLU A 141 9.76 -1.70 -22.92
CA GLU A 141 8.64 -1.02 -23.56
C GLU A 141 7.32 -1.52 -22.95
N ILE A 142 6.43 -0.59 -22.63
CA ILE A 142 5.05 -0.82 -22.18
C ILE A 142 4.12 -0.36 -23.28
N VAL A 143 3.25 -1.25 -23.77
CA VAL A 143 2.23 -0.98 -24.79
C VAL A 143 0.87 -1.32 -24.21
N SER A 144 -0.09 -0.40 -24.28
CA SER A 144 -1.44 -0.59 -23.76
C SER A 144 -2.41 0.40 -24.39
N ASP A 145 -3.67 -0.01 -24.52
CA ASP A 145 -4.78 0.87 -24.93
C ASP A 145 -5.36 1.69 -23.78
N SER A 146 -4.96 1.39 -22.54
CA SER A 146 -5.39 2.16 -21.37
C SER A 146 -4.92 3.60 -21.43
N PRO A 147 -5.77 4.59 -21.08
CA PRO A 147 -5.44 6.01 -21.18
C PRO A 147 -4.35 6.43 -20.17
N TYR A 148 -4.22 5.70 -19.09
CA TYR A 148 -3.16 5.83 -18.11
C TYR A 148 -2.73 4.46 -17.59
N ILE A 149 -1.52 4.39 -17.11
CA ILE A 149 -0.91 3.20 -16.54
C ILE A 149 -0.51 3.50 -15.10
N VAL A 150 -0.81 2.58 -14.19
CA VAL A 150 -0.33 2.63 -12.81
C VAL A 150 0.81 1.64 -12.65
N MET A 151 1.93 2.08 -12.08
CA MET A 151 3.07 1.22 -11.85
C MET A 151 3.46 1.18 -10.38
N ILE A 152 3.84 -0.02 -9.93
CA ILE A 152 4.39 -0.24 -8.60
C ILE A 152 5.72 -0.97 -8.76
N ALA A 153 6.81 -0.30 -8.42
CA ALA A 153 8.12 -0.93 -8.31
C ALA A 153 8.41 -1.29 -6.85
N ARG A 154 9.02 -2.45 -6.63
CA ARG A 154 9.41 -2.96 -5.32
C ARG A 154 10.90 -3.24 -5.31
N GLN A 155 11.59 -2.65 -4.34
CA GLN A 155 13.02 -2.78 -4.12
C GLN A 155 13.24 -3.58 -2.83
N GLY A 156 13.77 -4.79 -2.97
CA GLY A 156 13.94 -5.75 -1.89
C GLY A 156 14.85 -5.27 -0.77
N MET A 157 14.47 -5.63 0.44
CA MET A 157 15.25 -5.50 1.66
C MET A 157 15.28 -6.87 2.33
N ARG A 158 16.47 -7.35 2.73
CA ARG A 158 16.55 -8.60 3.50
C ARG A 158 16.03 -8.40 4.93
N ASP A 159 16.31 -7.23 5.49
CA ASP A 159 15.82 -6.82 6.81
C ASP A 159 15.39 -5.36 6.78
N TYR A 160 14.10 -5.12 6.94
CA TYR A 160 13.51 -3.76 6.95
C TYR A 160 13.95 -2.91 8.15
N LYS A 161 14.56 -3.51 9.17
CA LYS A 161 15.14 -2.83 10.33
C LYS A 161 16.61 -2.47 10.12
N ASN A 162 17.27 -3.02 9.09
CA ASN A 162 18.68 -2.79 8.81
C ASN A 162 18.86 -1.55 7.92
N PRO A 163 19.49 -0.46 8.42
CA PRO A 163 19.71 0.75 7.64
C PRO A 163 20.51 0.53 6.35
N LYS A 164 21.40 -0.48 6.30
CA LYS A 164 22.17 -0.80 5.08
C LYS A 164 21.29 -1.40 3.98
N ASP A 165 20.31 -2.22 4.34
CA ASP A 165 19.39 -2.80 3.37
C ASP A 165 18.42 -1.74 2.83
N ILE A 166 17.95 -0.85 3.71
CA ILE A 166 17.15 0.31 3.32
C ILE A 166 17.92 1.20 2.34
N GLU A 167 19.21 1.48 2.62
CA GLU A 167 20.05 2.31 1.74
C GLU A 167 20.29 1.67 0.37
N LYS A 168 20.50 0.34 0.31
CA LYS A 168 20.57 -0.40 -0.96
C LYS A 168 19.28 -0.25 -1.76
N ALA A 169 18.13 -0.43 -1.11
CA ALA A 169 16.82 -0.29 -1.76
C ALA A 169 16.60 1.14 -2.28
N ARG A 170 17.03 2.17 -1.55
CA ARG A 170 16.99 3.58 -2.01
C ARG A 170 17.82 3.82 -3.26
N LYS A 171 19.01 3.24 -3.35
CA LYS A 171 19.86 3.33 -4.55
C LYS A 171 19.19 2.70 -5.78
N MET A 172 18.51 1.58 -5.60
CA MET A 172 17.71 0.97 -6.66
C MET A 172 16.57 1.89 -7.13
N GLN A 173 15.91 2.60 -6.21
CA GLN A 173 14.88 3.59 -6.54
C GLN A 173 15.43 4.71 -7.43
N ASP A 174 16.62 5.23 -7.09
CA ASP A 174 17.26 6.36 -7.78
C ASP A 174 17.59 6.06 -9.26
N GLY A 175 17.70 4.78 -9.61
CA GLY A 175 17.96 4.33 -10.99
C GLY A 175 16.73 4.18 -11.88
N LEU A 176 15.51 4.26 -11.34
CA LEU A 176 14.27 4.14 -12.11
C LEU A 176 14.03 5.36 -13.02
N LYS A 177 13.67 5.10 -14.30
CA LYS A 177 13.33 6.15 -15.26
C LYS A 177 12.04 5.82 -16.01
N ILE A 178 11.38 6.86 -16.55
CA ILE A 178 10.25 6.78 -17.48
C ILE A 178 10.59 7.69 -18.65
N SER A 179 10.32 7.25 -19.87
CA SER A 179 10.55 8.03 -21.09
C SER A 179 9.54 7.70 -22.19
N GLY A 180 9.24 8.67 -23.05
CA GLY A 180 8.32 8.49 -24.18
C GLY A 180 6.84 8.51 -23.84
N ASN A 181 6.47 8.74 -22.57
CA ASN A 181 5.09 8.87 -22.14
C ASN A 181 4.45 10.21 -22.56
N GLY A 182 3.14 10.29 -22.45
CA GLY A 182 2.41 11.56 -22.54
C GLY A 182 2.72 12.48 -21.34
N THR A 183 2.20 13.71 -21.41
CA THR A 183 2.45 14.74 -20.40
C THR A 183 1.17 15.29 -19.77
N LYS A 184 0.01 14.72 -20.09
CA LYS A 184 -1.26 15.15 -19.52
C LYS A 184 -1.30 14.82 -18.04
N PRO A 185 -1.69 15.75 -17.18
CA PRO A 185 -1.92 15.45 -15.77
C PRO A 185 -3.01 14.39 -15.60
N PHE A 186 -2.88 13.55 -14.58
CA PHE A 186 -3.89 12.57 -14.24
C PHE A 186 -5.21 13.24 -13.84
N ASN A 187 -6.24 13.05 -14.65
CA ASN A 187 -7.57 13.60 -14.44
C ASN A 187 -8.65 12.55 -14.75
N PRO A 188 -8.84 11.57 -13.87
CA PRO A 188 -9.74 10.46 -14.13
C PRO A 188 -11.21 10.78 -13.86
N THR A 189 -12.08 9.85 -14.26
CA THR A 189 -13.48 9.83 -13.85
C THR A 189 -13.65 9.90 -12.34
N LYS A 190 -14.60 10.68 -11.86
CA LYS A 190 -14.89 10.80 -10.42
C LYS A 190 -15.90 9.73 -10.01
N TYR A 191 -15.55 8.95 -9.02
CA TYR A 191 -16.42 7.97 -8.36
C TYR A 191 -16.85 8.46 -6.97
N ASP A 192 -18.06 8.06 -6.56
CA ASP A 192 -18.58 8.33 -5.22
C ASP A 192 -17.79 7.54 -4.17
N GLN A 193 -17.13 8.25 -3.26
CA GLN A 193 -16.19 7.66 -2.30
C GLN A 193 -16.90 6.91 -1.17
N GLU A 194 -18.15 7.25 -0.86
CA GLU A 194 -18.94 6.54 0.17
C GLU A 194 -19.36 5.16 -0.32
N SER A 195 -19.89 5.08 -1.54
CA SER A 195 -20.26 3.79 -2.16
C SER A 195 -19.02 2.92 -2.41
N LEU A 196 -17.88 3.50 -2.83
CA LEU A 196 -16.63 2.77 -2.98
C LEU A 196 -16.20 2.15 -1.65
N LYS A 197 -16.16 2.95 -0.59
CA LYS A 197 -15.80 2.49 0.75
C LYS A 197 -16.73 1.38 1.26
N ALA A 198 -18.04 1.57 1.12
CA ALA A 198 -19.04 0.60 1.56
C ALA A 198 -18.89 -0.74 0.82
N LEU A 199 -18.67 -0.70 -0.50
CA LEU A 199 -18.46 -1.90 -1.29
C LEU A 199 -17.12 -2.57 -0.96
N THR A 200 -16.03 -1.82 -0.80
CA THR A 200 -14.72 -2.36 -0.37
C THR A 200 -14.85 -3.11 0.96
N GLN A 201 -15.54 -2.54 1.95
CA GLN A 201 -15.74 -3.21 3.24
C GLN A 201 -16.55 -4.50 3.12
N LYS A 202 -17.59 -4.50 2.29
CA LYS A 202 -18.41 -5.70 2.02
C LYS A 202 -17.56 -6.81 1.40
N LEU A 203 -16.81 -6.48 0.34
CA LEU A 203 -15.96 -7.43 -0.37
C LEU A 203 -14.80 -7.95 0.49
N ASN A 204 -14.17 -7.09 1.29
CA ASN A 204 -13.11 -7.52 2.22
C ASN A 204 -13.65 -8.48 3.27
N LYS A 205 -14.86 -8.25 3.80
CA LYS A 205 -15.51 -9.18 4.73
C LYS A 205 -15.78 -10.54 4.09
N GLU A 206 -16.23 -10.55 2.84
CA GLU A 206 -16.46 -11.76 2.06
C GLU A 206 -15.15 -12.52 1.80
N PHE A 207 -14.08 -11.81 1.41
CA PHE A 207 -12.74 -12.37 1.25
C PHE A 207 -12.25 -13.09 2.52
N LEU A 208 -12.38 -12.44 3.68
CA LEU A 208 -11.93 -13.00 4.97
C LEU A 208 -12.79 -14.18 5.45
N ALA A 209 -14.00 -14.35 4.94
CA ALA A 209 -14.86 -15.50 5.20
C ALA A 209 -14.63 -16.67 4.22
N GLY A 210 -13.87 -16.44 3.15
CA GLY A 210 -13.53 -17.41 2.12
C GLY A 210 -12.22 -18.16 2.38
N ASP A 211 -11.53 -18.52 1.29
CA ASP A 211 -10.25 -19.25 1.33
C ASP A 211 -9.04 -18.38 1.67
N GLY A 212 -9.20 -17.05 1.69
CA GLY A 212 -8.16 -16.09 1.99
C GLY A 212 -7.06 -15.98 0.92
N VAL A 213 -7.27 -16.57 -0.26
CA VAL A 213 -6.30 -16.54 -1.36
C VAL A 213 -6.53 -15.31 -2.23
N LEU A 214 -5.49 -14.47 -2.34
CA LEU A 214 -5.48 -13.31 -3.23
C LEU A 214 -5.04 -13.75 -4.63
N VAL A 215 -5.87 -13.49 -5.63
CA VAL A 215 -5.60 -13.79 -7.04
C VAL A 215 -5.67 -12.52 -7.88
N TYR A 216 -4.76 -12.40 -8.86
CA TYR A 216 -4.65 -11.25 -9.74
C TYR A 216 -4.41 -11.74 -11.16
N GLY A 217 -5.20 -11.26 -12.11
CA GLY A 217 -5.11 -11.63 -13.52
C GLY A 217 -4.24 -10.68 -14.32
N GLN A 218 -3.67 -11.21 -15.40
CA GLN A 218 -3.01 -10.42 -16.44
C GLN A 218 -4.04 -9.93 -17.47
N PHE A 219 -5.04 -10.77 -17.75
CA PHE A 219 -6.13 -10.50 -18.68
C PHE A 219 -7.45 -10.99 -18.11
N LYS A 220 -8.55 -10.53 -18.69
CA LYS A 220 -9.91 -10.86 -18.26
C LYS A 220 -10.18 -12.38 -18.23
N ASP A 221 -9.63 -13.14 -19.16
CA ASP A 221 -9.96 -14.55 -19.33
C ASP A 221 -9.00 -15.51 -18.58
N ASP A 222 -8.00 -14.98 -17.85
CA ASP A 222 -7.02 -15.77 -17.10
C ASP A 222 -7.28 -15.83 -15.60
N VAL A 223 -8.34 -15.21 -15.12
CA VAL A 223 -8.67 -15.14 -13.69
C VAL A 223 -10.17 -15.20 -13.45
N ASP A 224 -10.57 -15.78 -12.31
CA ASP A 224 -11.95 -15.67 -11.81
C ASP A 224 -12.20 -14.21 -11.39
N GLU A 225 -13.08 -13.52 -12.12
CA GLU A 225 -13.36 -12.09 -11.91
C GLU A 225 -13.94 -11.78 -10.54
N HIS A 226 -14.70 -12.70 -9.94
CA HIS A 226 -15.21 -12.50 -8.59
C HIS A 226 -14.09 -12.61 -7.55
N LYS A 227 -13.19 -13.61 -7.67
CA LYS A 227 -12.01 -13.71 -6.82
C LYS A 227 -11.08 -12.52 -6.98
N ARG A 228 -10.88 -12.03 -8.22
CA ARG A 228 -10.10 -10.82 -8.49
C ARG A 228 -10.72 -9.57 -7.84
N LEU A 229 -12.06 -9.46 -7.87
CA LEU A 229 -12.80 -8.40 -7.19
C LEU A 229 -12.55 -8.40 -5.68
N LEU A 230 -12.66 -9.57 -5.04
CA LEU A 230 -12.37 -9.76 -3.62
C LEU A 230 -10.91 -9.43 -3.31
N SER A 231 -9.99 -9.87 -4.17
CA SER A 231 -8.55 -9.66 -4.00
C SER A 231 -8.18 -8.17 -4.06
N ASN A 232 -8.68 -7.43 -5.05
CA ASN A 232 -8.42 -5.99 -5.17
C ASN A 232 -9.04 -5.17 -4.04
N ALA A 233 -10.20 -5.59 -3.52
CA ALA A 233 -10.80 -4.97 -2.32
C ALA A 233 -9.99 -5.23 -1.05
N SER A 234 -9.28 -6.35 -0.98
CA SER A 234 -8.54 -6.80 0.22
C SER A 234 -7.04 -6.53 0.16
N GLY A 235 -6.49 -6.20 -1.01
CA GLY A 235 -5.06 -5.95 -1.18
C GLY A 235 -4.72 -5.53 -2.62
N TRP A 236 -5.06 -4.33 -3.03
CA TRP A 236 -4.80 -3.83 -4.39
C TRP A 236 -3.30 -3.82 -4.75
N GLY A 237 -3.01 -4.05 -6.01
CA GLY A 237 -1.64 -3.98 -6.54
C GLY A 237 -0.82 -5.24 -6.28
N GLY A 238 -1.47 -6.37 -6.11
CA GLY A 238 -0.83 -7.69 -6.08
C GLY A 238 -0.37 -8.13 -7.46
N MET A 239 0.47 -9.16 -7.46
CA MET A 239 1.03 -9.75 -8.66
C MET A 239 0.24 -10.99 -9.06
N HIS A 240 0.28 -11.29 -10.35
CA HIS A 240 -0.21 -12.52 -10.94
C HIS A 240 0.24 -13.76 -10.13
N ASP A 241 -0.69 -14.65 -9.81
CA ASP A 241 -0.51 -15.82 -8.93
C ASP A 241 0.51 -16.84 -9.45
N GLN A 242 0.72 -16.91 -10.77
CA GLN A 242 1.76 -17.76 -11.37
C GLN A 242 3.18 -17.33 -11.01
N ILE A 243 3.35 -16.09 -10.53
CA ILE A 243 4.65 -15.53 -10.16
C ILE A 243 4.78 -15.46 -8.65
N ASN A 244 3.79 -14.87 -7.97
CA ASN A 244 3.75 -14.76 -6.51
C ASN A 244 2.41 -15.25 -5.99
N THR A 245 2.39 -15.76 -4.77
CA THR A 245 1.14 -16.07 -4.08
C THR A 245 1.01 -15.27 -2.80
N TYR A 246 -0.24 -15.05 -2.43
CA TYR A 246 -0.61 -14.32 -1.23
C TYR A 246 -1.78 -15.03 -0.57
N THR A 247 -1.57 -15.56 0.62
CA THR A 247 -2.63 -16.24 1.37
C THR A 247 -2.78 -15.63 2.74
N SER A 248 -4.01 -15.28 3.11
CA SER A 248 -4.33 -14.66 4.39
C SER A 248 -4.84 -15.69 5.39
N SER A 249 -4.39 -15.58 6.64
CA SER A 249 -5.04 -16.29 7.76
C SER A 249 -6.41 -15.67 8.06
N ALA A 250 -7.25 -16.40 8.80
CA ALA A 250 -8.37 -15.81 9.52
C ALA A 250 -7.88 -14.78 10.56
N MET A 251 -8.82 -13.99 11.12
CA MET A 251 -8.52 -13.14 12.29
C MET A 251 -8.21 -14.03 13.51
N LEU A 252 -7.15 -13.70 14.21
CA LEU A 252 -6.60 -14.42 15.36
C LEU A 252 -6.50 -13.50 16.57
N SER A 253 -6.62 -14.07 17.77
CA SER A 253 -6.44 -13.34 19.02
C SER A 253 -4.97 -13.01 19.25
N GLY A 254 -4.65 -11.76 19.51
CA GLY A 254 -3.30 -11.32 19.84
C GLY A 254 -2.84 -11.71 21.25
N LYS A 255 -3.73 -12.24 22.09
CA LYS A 255 -3.44 -12.68 23.46
C LYS A 255 -2.96 -14.13 23.54
N GLU A 256 -2.99 -14.85 22.43
CA GLU A 256 -2.67 -16.27 22.36
C GLU A 256 -1.33 -16.48 21.67
N CYS A 257 -0.50 -17.33 22.28
CA CYS A 257 0.70 -17.85 21.60
C CYS A 257 0.29 -18.95 20.62
N ARG A 258 0.66 -18.77 19.36
CA ARG A 258 0.37 -19.72 18.28
C ARG A 258 1.63 -20.04 17.49
N GLU A 259 1.62 -21.17 16.81
CA GLU A 259 2.71 -21.57 15.92
C GLU A 259 2.20 -22.24 14.65
N VAL A 260 3.00 -22.15 13.59
CA VAL A 260 2.83 -22.93 12.36
C VAL A 260 4.16 -23.49 11.93
N THR A 261 4.22 -24.81 11.71
CA THR A 261 5.40 -25.50 11.20
C THR A 261 5.15 -25.95 9.76
N PHE A 262 6.11 -25.73 8.88
CA PHE A 262 5.99 -26.03 7.45
C PHE A 262 7.34 -26.39 6.82
N VAL A 263 7.29 -27.14 5.71
CA VAL A 263 8.46 -27.46 4.88
C VAL A 263 8.90 -26.23 4.10
N ASP A 264 10.19 -26.18 3.73
CA ASP A 264 10.72 -25.13 2.88
C ASP A 264 9.99 -25.13 1.51
N PRO A 265 9.30 -24.05 1.14
CA PRO A 265 8.49 -24.00 -0.08
C PRO A 265 9.32 -24.01 -1.38
N LYS A 266 10.64 -23.89 -1.30
CA LYS A 266 11.55 -23.87 -2.47
C LYS A 266 11.17 -22.80 -3.50
N VAL A 267 10.77 -21.64 -3.05
CA VAL A 267 10.49 -20.50 -3.92
C VAL A 267 11.79 -19.97 -4.55
N ARG A 268 11.67 -19.31 -5.70
CA ARG A 268 12.84 -18.77 -6.41
C ARG A 268 13.55 -17.67 -5.62
N ASP A 269 12.79 -16.74 -5.06
CA ASP A 269 13.33 -15.56 -4.40
C ASP A 269 13.26 -15.71 -2.85
N PHE A 270 12.14 -15.43 -2.23
CA PHE A 270 11.92 -15.58 -0.79
C PHE A 270 10.43 -15.70 -0.44
N PHE A 271 10.15 -15.96 0.81
CA PHE A 271 8.79 -15.93 1.38
C PHE A 271 8.78 -15.13 2.69
N SER A 272 7.62 -14.59 3.05
CA SER A 272 7.46 -13.79 4.26
C SER A 272 6.09 -13.97 4.93
N PHE A 273 6.06 -13.65 6.23
CA PHE A 273 4.85 -13.55 7.05
C PHE A 273 4.76 -12.12 7.56
N THR A 274 3.62 -11.47 7.36
CA THR A 274 3.38 -10.11 7.84
C THR A 274 2.00 -10.00 8.45
N MET A 275 1.91 -9.49 9.70
CA MET A 275 0.66 -9.27 10.44
C MET A 275 0.00 -7.94 10.07
N TYR A 276 -1.34 -7.93 10.15
CA TYR A 276 -2.18 -6.75 9.89
C TYR A 276 -3.33 -6.69 10.88
N ASP A 277 -3.81 -5.49 11.12
CA ASP A 277 -5.05 -5.28 11.85
C ASP A 277 -6.28 -5.73 11.03
N LYS A 278 -7.48 -5.60 11.64
CA LYS A 278 -8.75 -5.98 11.01
C LYS A 278 -9.07 -5.22 9.71
N ASP A 279 -8.47 -4.03 9.52
CA ASP A 279 -8.69 -3.17 8.36
C ASP A 279 -7.58 -3.34 7.30
N GLY A 280 -6.58 -4.19 7.57
CA GLY A 280 -5.49 -4.53 6.66
C GLY A 280 -4.28 -3.60 6.75
N TYR A 281 -4.15 -2.80 7.79
CA TYR A 281 -3.00 -1.94 8.01
C TYR A 281 -1.92 -2.62 8.85
N LEU A 282 -0.65 -2.24 8.60
CA LEU A 282 0.48 -2.62 9.44
C LEU A 282 0.30 -2.05 10.86
N MET A 283 0.71 -2.82 11.86
CA MET A 283 0.62 -2.48 13.28
C MET A 283 2.01 -2.21 13.86
N ASP A 284 2.05 -1.56 15.03
CA ASP A 284 3.28 -1.50 15.83
C ASP A 284 3.69 -2.88 16.32
N GLY A 285 4.97 -3.11 16.45
CA GLY A 285 5.54 -4.35 16.95
C GLY A 285 6.48 -5.02 15.95
N ASP A 286 6.91 -6.20 16.29
CA ASP A 286 7.72 -7.08 15.42
C ASP A 286 6.79 -7.95 14.57
N ILE A 287 6.17 -7.35 13.58
CA ILE A 287 5.02 -7.90 12.85
C ILE A 287 5.37 -8.64 11.56
N SER A 288 6.65 -8.71 11.19
CA SER A 288 7.05 -9.32 9.92
C SER A 288 8.36 -10.07 10.04
N ILE A 289 8.43 -11.22 9.38
CA ILE A 289 9.63 -12.03 9.22
C ILE A 289 9.67 -12.64 7.83
N ASN A 290 10.85 -12.74 7.23
CA ASN A 290 11.04 -13.38 5.93
C ASN A 290 12.11 -14.48 5.97
N SER A 291 12.19 -15.28 4.92
CA SER A 291 13.06 -16.44 4.84
C SER A 291 14.56 -16.12 4.89
N TYR A 292 14.97 -14.88 4.65
CA TYR A 292 16.37 -14.46 4.83
C TYR A 292 16.79 -14.45 6.31
N ASN A 293 15.83 -14.16 7.21
CA ASN A 293 16.06 -14.00 8.65
C ASN A 293 15.52 -15.16 9.49
N MET A 294 14.71 -16.06 8.90
CA MET A 294 14.19 -17.23 9.58
C MET A 294 15.28 -18.28 9.83
N LYS A 295 15.24 -18.89 11.00
CA LYS A 295 16.05 -20.06 11.34
C LYS A 295 15.26 -21.33 11.10
N LYS A 296 15.88 -22.34 10.51
CA LYS A 296 15.33 -23.68 10.32
C LYS A 296 15.38 -24.49 11.60
N ASN A 297 14.43 -25.38 11.74
CA ASN A 297 14.46 -26.47 12.72
C ASN A 297 15.56 -27.50 12.34
N SER A 298 15.90 -28.39 13.26
CA SER A 298 16.91 -29.44 13.04
C SER A 298 16.56 -30.43 11.93
N ASP A 299 15.26 -30.59 11.63
CA ASP A 299 14.73 -31.44 10.57
C ASP A 299 14.62 -30.72 9.21
N GLY A 300 15.03 -29.44 9.13
CA GLY A 300 14.98 -28.63 7.92
C GLY A 300 13.65 -27.93 7.65
N THR A 301 12.64 -28.12 8.48
CA THR A 301 11.39 -27.35 8.44
C THR A 301 11.59 -25.94 9.02
N TYR A 302 10.58 -25.08 8.91
CA TYR A 302 10.49 -23.80 9.61
C TYR A 302 9.32 -23.83 10.59
N THR A 303 9.49 -23.17 11.73
CA THR A 303 8.38 -22.83 12.64
C THR A 303 8.34 -21.32 12.80
N VAL A 304 7.19 -20.71 12.57
CA VAL A 304 6.92 -19.30 12.90
C VAL A 304 6.00 -19.27 14.13
N HIS A 305 6.41 -18.52 15.12
CA HIS A 305 5.63 -18.25 16.32
C HIS A 305 4.93 -16.89 16.22
N PHE A 306 3.77 -16.78 16.82
CA PHE A 306 2.94 -15.59 16.86
C PHE A 306 2.60 -15.25 18.32
N ASN A 307 3.10 -14.11 18.81
CA ASN A 307 2.90 -13.64 20.19
C ASN A 307 3.38 -14.62 21.29
N CYS A 308 4.46 -15.36 21.03
CA CYS A 308 5.00 -16.37 21.96
C CYS A 308 6.15 -15.86 22.84
N GLY A 309 6.45 -14.56 22.79
CA GLY A 309 7.57 -13.95 23.52
C GLY A 309 8.87 -13.89 22.72
N GLU A 310 9.83 -13.13 23.24
CA GLU A 310 11.07 -12.79 22.51
C GLU A 310 12.00 -14.00 22.30
N ASP A 311 11.93 -14.99 23.18
CA ASP A 311 12.77 -16.20 23.10
C ASP A 311 12.26 -17.26 22.12
N ALA A 312 11.03 -17.12 21.61
CA ALA A 312 10.47 -18.08 20.68
C ALA A 312 11.08 -17.95 19.29
N LEU A 313 11.42 -19.08 18.67
CA LEU A 313 12.06 -19.15 17.37
C LEU A 313 11.18 -18.49 16.30
N ASN A 314 11.77 -17.57 15.48
CA ASN A 314 11.06 -16.88 14.41
C ASN A 314 9.75 -16.21 14.88
N ASN A 315 9.73 -15.62 16.07
CA ASN A 315 8.53 -15.01 16.63
C ASN A 315 8.24 -13.65 15.98
N ILE A 316 6.97 -13.43 15.64
CA ILE A 316 6.42 -12.12 15.31
C ILE A 316 5.29 -11.78 16.29
N SER A 317 5.09 -10.48 16.55
CA SER A 317 4.21 -10.04 17.62
C SER A 317 3.35 -8.84 17.23
N SER A 318 2.04 -8.98 17.42
CA SER A 318 1.05 -7.90 17.31
C SER A 318 0.93 -7.04 18.57
N THR A 319 1.80 -7.27 19.57
CA THR A 319 1.73 -6.60 20.89
C THR A 319 0.38 -6.77 21.58
N GLY A 320 -0.21 -7.96 21.47
CA GLY A 320 -1.48 -8.32 22.12
C GLY A 320 -2.75 -7.87 21.39
N ARG A 321 -2.63 -7.29 20.22
CA ARG A 321 -3.78 -6.89 19.37
C ARG A 321 -4.21 -8.05 18.48
N ASP A 322 -5.52 -8.17 18.23
CA ASP A 322 -6.05 -9.12 17.26
C ASP A 322 -5.51 -8.82 15.88
N TYR A 323 -5.21 -9.86 15.12
CA TYR A 323 -4.52 -9.76 13.84
C TYR A 323 -4.96 -10.84 12.87
N ASN A 324 -4.73 -10.61 11.60
CA ASN A 324 -4.50 -11.66 10.62
C ASN A 324 -3.08 -11.51 10.05
N TYR A 325 -2.60 -12.50 9.34
CA TYR A 325 -1.34 -12.37 8.63
C TYR A 325 -1.47 -12.83 7.19
N ILE A 326 -0.63 -12.28 6.34
CA ILE A 326 -0.45 -12.75 4.96
C ILE A 326 0.89 -13.47 4.86
N VAL A 327 0.83 -14.67 4.27
CA VAL A 327 1.99 -15.36 3.76
C VAL A 327 2.19 -14.96 2.31
N ARG A 328 3.38 -14.47 1.98
CA ARG A 328 3.78 -14.11 0.62
C ARG A 328 4.88 -15.02 0.14
N THR A 329 4.77 -15.48 -1.10
CA THR A 329 5.88 -16.13 -1.79
C THR A 329 6.25 -15.34 -3.03
N TYR A 330 7.54 -15.14 -3.24
CA TYR A 330 8.08 -14.46 -4.40
C TYR A 330 8.82 -15.48 -5.27
N GLY A 331 8.37 -15.61 -6.52
CA GLY A 331 8.83 -16.70 -7.40
C GLY A 331 8.25 -18.06 -6.98
N ALA A 332 6.91 -18.16 -6.90
CA ALA A 332 6.19 -19.31 -6.37
C ALA A 332 6.59 -20.63 -7.04
N SER A 333 6.87 -21.65 -6.23
CA SER A 333 7.16 -23.03 -6.66
C SER A 333 5.87 -23.82 -6.93
N ASP A 334 6.00 -25.02 -7.49
CA ASP A 334 4.85 -25.85 -7.83
C ASP A 334 4.00 -26.25 -6.62
N ILE A 335 4.62 -26.58 -5.47
CA ILE A 335 3.90 -26.92 -4.24
C ILE A 335 3.11 -25.72 -3.67
N VAL A 336 3.58 -24.51 -3.95
CA VAL A 336 2.88 -23.28 -3.57
C VAL A 336 1.71 -23.02 -4.52
N LYS A 337 1.93 -23.13 -5.82
CA LYS A 337 0.89 -22.93 -6.86
C LYS A 337 -0.22 -23.97 -6.78
N SER A 338 0.11 -25.22 -6.40
CA SER A 338 -0.88 -26.28 -6.20
C SER A 338 -1.75 -26.11 -4.94
N GLY A 339 -1.35 -25.21 -4.02
CA GLY A 339 -1.99 -25.01 -2.72
C GLY A 339 -1.62 -26.06 -1.66
N GLU A 340 -0.72 -27.01 -1.97
CA GLU A 340 -0.20 -27.99 -0.99
C GLU A 340 0.56 -27.29 0.14
N TRP A 341 1.24 -26.19 -0.16
CA TRP A 341 1.93 -25.36 0.82
C TRP A 341 1.07 -24.16 1.20
N ASN A 342 0.43 -24.23 2.36
CA ASN A 342 -0.48 -23.19 2.82
C ASN A 342 -0.41 -23.00 4.36
N PRO A 343 0.63 -22.34 4.90
CA PRO A 343 0.84 -22.20 6.34
C PRO A 343 0.02 -21.05 6.96
N VAL A 344 -1.32 -21.06 6.80
CA VAL A 344 -2.22 -20.01 7.32
C VAL A 344 -3.14 -20.46 8.45
N ALA A 345 -2.95 -21.67 8.97
CA ALA A 345 -3.74 -22.24 10.07
C ALA A 345 -2.86 -22.56 11.30
N PRO A 346 -2.40 -21.52 12.04
CA PRO A 346 -1.53 -21.74 13.20
C PRO A 346 -2.31 -22.34 14.36
N THR A 347 -1.67 -23.25 15.11
CA THR A 347 -2.21 -23.92 16.29
C THR A 347 -1.79 -23.20 17.57
N LEU A 348 -2.57 -23.37 18.63
CA LEU A 348 -2.20 -22.90 19.96
C LEU A 348 -0.97 -23.68 20.48
N VAL A 349 0.01 -22.97 20.99
CA VAL A 349 1.12 -23.56 21.73
C VAL A 349 0.59 -23.94 23.12
N LYS A 350 0.77 -25.22 23.51
CA LYS A 350 0.30 -25.77 24.77
C LYS A 350 1.26 -25.50 25.92
#